data_33d4868ab1b1a1604a6f1ffedc259c3f
#
_entry.id   33d4868ab1b1a1604a6f1ffedc259c3f
#
_cell.length_a   1.000
_cell.length_b   1.000
_cell.length_c   1.000
_cell.angle_alpha   90.00
_cell.angle_beta   90.00
_cell.angle_gamma   90.00
#
_symmetry.space_group_name_H-M   'P 1'
#
loop_
_entity.id
_entity.type
_entity.pdbx_description
1 polymer ?
#
loop_
_entity_poly.entity_id
_entity_poly.type
_entity_poly.pdbx_seq_one_letter_code
_entity_poly.pdbx_strand_id
1 'polypeptide(L)'
;ADIRGDEIDLIGSHGQTFWHIPQKEDYLGHSFRSTFQLGECSVLAQHFGCPVVGDFRVRDVAADGLGAPLVPYSEFLIYRSKTECVALQNIGGIGNITCLLPDCKLEDVFAFDTGPGNMVMDAVLSELTGGKQTYDAGGEFAAAGTVHQGLLNWLMEDPYLVCKPPKTTGREYYGPAYVAKIMDFAHENRISDADLMATVTAFTAETIRYSVEHYFPVKPDRLIIGGGGSMNRTLVQDIAKALPGCKVMTNEELGYDSNAKEAVAFAVMANEAIFAGCNNVPSVTGAQNPVVMGKISL
;
A
#
# COMPACT_ATOMS: atom_id res chain seq x y z
N ALA A 1 -15.06 19.52 -6.86
CA ALA A 1 -16.52 19.32 -6.79
C ALA A 1 -17.13 20.58 -6.16
N ASP A 2 -18.15 21.14 -6.79
CA ASP A 2 -18.90 22.29 -6.25
C ASP A 2 -19.97 21.79 -5.24
N ILE A 3 -19.49 21.11 -4.18
CA ILE A 3 -20.35 20.63 -3.09
C ILE A 3 -20.44 21.74 -2.04
N ARG A 4 -21.65 22.12 -1.66
CA ARG A 4 -21.88 23.10 -0.59
C ARG A 4 -21.77 22.41 0.77
N GLY A 5 -21.37 23.15 1.80
CA GLY A 5 -21.21 22.60 3.15
C GLY A 5 -22.50 21.98 3.73
N ASP A 6 -23.68 22.55 3.36
CA ASP A 6 -24.99 22.07 3.77
C ASP A 6 -25.47 20.79 3.02
N GLU A 7 -24.68 20.28 2.07
CA GLU A 7 -24.94 19.04 1.34
C GLU A 7 -24.05 17.89 1.87
N ILE A 8 -23.26 18.14 2.92
CA ILE A 8 -22.37 17.15 3.52
C ILE A 8 -23.03 16.55 4.76
N ASP A 9 -23.31 15.26 4.74
CA ASP A 9 -23.91 14.53 5.86
C ASP A 9 -22.87 14.04 6.88
N LEU A 10 -21.64 13.77 6.46
CA LEU A 10 -20.59 13.17 7.28
C LEU A 10 -19.21 13.46 6.70
N ILE A 11 -18.23 13.71 7.55
CA ILE A 11 -16.83 13.83 7.20
C ILE A 11 -16.02 12.73 7.88
N GLY A 12 -15.24 11.96 7.11
CA GLY A 12 -14.19 11.08 7.61
C GLY A 12 -12.83 11.76 7.51
N SER A 13 -12.17 12.04 8.64
CA SER A 13 -10.89 12.74 8.67
C SER A 13 -9.79 11.86 9.29
N HIS A 14 -8.80 11.48 8.49
CA HIS A 14 -7.61 10.80 9.02
C HIS A 14 -6.70 11.76 9.80
N GLY A 15 -6.65 13.02 9.40
CA GLY A 15 -5.63 13.96 9.86
C GLY A 15 -4.25 13.63 9.29
N GLN A 16 -3.21 14.26 9.83
CA GLN A 16 -1.81 14.02 9.46
C GLN A 16 -1.12 13.22 10.56
N THR A 17 -0.55 12.08 10.22
CA THR A 17 0.24 11.30 11.18
C THR A 17 1.48 12.09 11.60
N PHE A 18 1.50 12.47 12.86
CA PHE A 18 2.63 13.14 13.50
C PHE A 18 3.52 12.15 14.25
N TRP A 19 2.90 11.10 14.83
CA TRP A 19 3.57 10.09 15.63
C TRP A 19 2.92 8.74 15.43
N HIS A 20 3.72 7.68 15.25
CA HIS A 20 3.20 6.32 15.15
C HIS A 20 4.29 5.34 15.55
N ILE A 21 4.06 4.65 16.69
CA ILE A 21 4.94 3.60 17.20
C ILE A 21 4.12 2.31 17.27
N PRO A 22 4.18 1.47 16.22
CA PRO A 22 3.43 0.22 16.17
C PRO A 22 4.05 -0.88 17.04
N GLN A 23 5.33 -0.79 17.36
CA GLN A 23 5.99 -1.72 18.27
C GLN A 23 5.79 -1.26 19.72
N LYS A 24 5.73 -2.23 20.66
CA LYS A 24 5.65 -1.89 22.07
C LYS A 24 6.95 -1.26 22.55
N GLU A 25 6.84 -0.12 23.18
CA GLU A 25 7.94 0.56 23.86
C GLU A 25 7.67 0.62 25.37
N ASP A 26 8.72 0.45 26.18
CA ASP A 26 8.63 0.54 27.61
C ASP A 26 8.86 1.98 28.08
N TYR A 27 7.89 2.55 28.76
CA TYR A 27 7.97 3.87 29.36
C TYR A 27 7.36 3.87 30.77
N LEU A 28 8.12 4.33 31.75
CA LEU A 28 7.73 4.38 33.16
C LEU A 28 7.20 3.03 33.71
N GLY A 29 7.76 1.91 33.26
CA GLY A 29 7.38 0.56 33.68
C GLY A 29 6.12 0.00 33.01
N HIS A 30 5.62 0.67 31.98
CA HIS A 30 4.50 0.22 31.15
C HIS A 30 4.95 0.01 29.71
N SER A 31 4.47 -1.07 29.11
CA SER A 31 4.73 -1.39 27.70
C SER A 31 3.50 -1.07 26.86
N PHE A 32 3.61 -0.16 25.91
CA PHE A 32 2.49 0.28 25.08
C PHE A 32 2.91 0.66 23.66
N ARG A 33 1.94 0.65 22.77
CA ARG A 33 2.01 1.27 21.44
C ARG A 33 1.39 2.66 21.50
N SER A 34 1.80 3.54 20.61
CA SER A 34 1.22 4.88 20.54
C SER A 34 1.06 5.36 19.12
N THR A 35 0.03 6.17 18.90
CA THR A 35 -0.23 6.81 17.62
C THR A 35 -0.89 8.16 17.84
N PHE A 36 -0.54 9.13 17.01
CA PHE A 36 -1.12 10.46 17.07
C PHE A 36 -1.23 11.06 15.67
N GLN A 37 -2.45 11.42 15.30
CA GLN A 37 -2.76 12.13 14.07
C GLN A 37 -3.24 13.55 14.41
N LEU A 38 -2.64 14.56 13.77
CA LEU A 38 -3.06 15.95 13.85
C LEU A 38 -4.21 16.22 12.91
N GLY A 39 -5.28 16.80 13.43
CA GLY A 39 -6.49 17.17 12.69
C GLY A 39 -7.67 17.16 13.66
N GLU A 40 -8.05 18.35 14.17
CA GLU A 40 -9.09 18.47 15.19
C GLU A 40 -10.48 18.38 14.56
N CYS A 41 -11.16 17.27 14.82
CA CYS A 41 -12.47 16.97 14.26
C CYS A 41 -13.56 17.96 14.69
N SER A 42 -13.46 18.49 15.92
CA SER A 42 -14.42 19.47 16.43
C SER A 42 -14.40 20.79 15.65
N VAL A 43 -13.22 21.19 15.15
CA VAL A 43 -13.09 22.38 14.28
C VAL A 43 -13.79 22.15 12.94
N LEU A 44 -13.64 20.97 12.36
CA LEU A 44 -14.31 20.60 11.12
C LEU A 44 -15.84 20.51 11.32
N ALA A 45 -16.28 19.86 12.40
CA ALA A 45 -17.71 19.75 12.74
C ALA A 45 -18.35 21.15 12.91
N GLN A 46 -17.70 22.04 13.66
CA GLN A 46 -18.16 23.42 13.83
C GLN A 46 -18.21 24.19 12.51
N HIS A 47 -17.25 23.96 11.61
CA HIS A 47 -17.17 24.70 10.35
C HIS A 47 -18.20 24.24 9.32
N PHE A 48 -18.38 22.92 9.20
CA PHE A 48 -19.28 22.34 8.19
C PHE A 48 -20.69 22.06 8.70
N GLY A 49 -20.92 22.07 10.03
CA GLY A 49 -22.22 21.81 10.64
C GLY A 49 -22.71 20.36 10.47
N CYS A 50 -21.79 19.41 10.34
CA CYS A 50 -22.11 17.99 10.20
C CYS A 50 -21.19 17.14 11.11
N PRO A 51 -21.57 15.89 11.44
CA PRO A 51 -20.70 14.98 12.18
C PRO A 51 -19.37 14.74 11.49
N VAL A 52 -18.30 14.67 12.28
CA VAL A 52 -16.95 14.35 11.81
C VAL A 52 -16.43 13.16 12.59
N VAL A 53 -15.94 12.14 11.88
CA VAL A 53 -15.27 10.98 12.47
C VAL A 53 -13.79 11.05 12.16
N GLY A 54 -12.95 10.98 13.18
CA GLY A 54 -11.49 10.97 13.05
C GLY A 54 -10.82 10.11 14.09
N ASP A 55 -9.48 10.19 14.16
CA ASP A 55 -8.69 9.44 15.13
C ASP A 55 -8.95 7.91 15.08
N PHE A 56 -8.96 7.37 13.88
CA PHE A 56 -9.32 5.97 13.64
C PHE A 56 -8.33 4.96 14.25
N ARG A 57 -7.03 5.28 14.28
CA ARG A 57 -5.97 4.33 14.66
C ARG A 57 -5.96 3.97 16.14
N VAL A 58 -6.33 4.92 17.00
CA VAL A 58 -6.22 4.78 18.46
C VAL A 58 -7.03 3.60 19.01
N ARG A 59 -8.22 3.33 18.46
CA ARG A 59 -9.06 2.24 18.97
C ARG A 59 -8.51 0.86 18.61
N ASP A 60 -7.92 0.71 17.43
CA ASP A 60 -7.25 -0.52 17.01
C ASP A 60 -6.00 -0.76 17.89
N VAL A 61 -5.20 0.30 18.13
CA VAL A 61 -4.05 0.24 19.05
C VAL A 61 -4.48 -0.13 20.46
N ALA A 62 -5.59 0.40 20.94
CA ALA A 62 -6.16 0.06 22.25
C ALA A 62 -6.65 -1.41 22.33
N ALA A 63 -6.96 -2.01 21.19
CA ALA A 63 -7.26 -3.44 21.06
C ALA A 63 -5.99 -4.28 20.81
N ASP A 64 -4.81 -3.73 21.13
CA ASP A 64 -3.48 -4.34 20.95
C ASP A 64 -3.06 -4.54 19.47
N GLY A 65 -3.76 -3.88 18.54
CA GLY A 65 -3.41 -3.84 17.12
C GLY A 65 -2.28 -2.85 16.81
N LEU A 66 -1.79 -2.90 15.58
CA LEU A 66 -0.74 -2.00 15.08
C LEU A 66 -1.27 -0.61 14.70
N GLY A 67 -2.61 -0.44 14.57
CA GLY A 67 -3.21 0.80 14.09
C GLY A 67 -2.99 1.06 12.59
N ALA A 68 -2.45 0.10 11.87
CA ALA A 68 -2.20 0.12 10.44
C ALA A 68 -2.00 -1.32 9.91
N PRO A 69 -2.25 -1.59 8.62
CA PRO A 69 -2.96 -0.73 7.65
C PRO A 69 -4.48 -0.69 7.91
N LEU A 70 -5.16 0.39 7.54
CA LEU A 70 -6.61 0.54 7.71
C LEU A 70 -7.41 0.34 6.41
N VAL A 71 -6.78 0.63 5.28
CA VAL A 71 -7.39 0.54 3.94
C VAL A 71 -7.98 -0.84 3.61
N PRO A 72 -7.43 -1.99 4.06
CA PRO A 72 -7.98 -3.32 3.77
C PRO A 72 -9.44 -3.51 4.14
N TYR A 73 -9.99 -2.76 5.11
CA TYR A 73 -11.42 -2.79 5.42
C TYR A 73 -12.28 -2.29 4.26
N SER A 74 -11.95 -1.12 3.72
CA SER A 74 -12.66 -0.55 2.57
C SER A 74 -12.44 -1.38 1.30
N GLU A 75 -11.25 -1.91 1.13
CA GLU A 75 -10.93 -2.81 0.02
C GLU A 75 -11.82 -4.06 0.05
N PHE A 76 -11.97 -4.68 1.21
CA PHE A 76 -12.87 -5.82 1.39
C PHE A 76 -14.31 -5.48 1.00
N LEU A 77 -14.85 -4.32 1.42
CA LEU A 77 -16.22 -3.94 1.11
C LEU A 77 -16.43 -3.66 -0.38
N ILE A 78 -15.45 -3.03 -1.05
CA ILE A 78 -15.56 -2.57 -2.43
C ILE A 78 -15.29 -3.70 -3.43
N TYR A 79 -14.27 -4.53 -3.18
CA TYR A 79 -13.71 -5.43 -4.20
C TYR A 79 -13.97 -6.92 -3.96
N ARG A 80 -14.50 -7.33 -2.78
CA ARG A 80 -14.80 -8.76 -2.55
C ARG A 80 -15.74 -9.33 -3.60
N SER A 81 -15.49 -10.58 -3.96
CA SER A 81 -16.30 -11.32 -4.93
C SER A 81 -16.74 -12.64 -4.33
N LYS A 82 -17.91 -13.12 -4.74
CA LYS A 82 -18.39 -14.46 -4.34
C LYS A 82 -17.66 -15.58 -5.08
N THR A 83 -17.11 -15.29 -6.24
CA THR A 83 -16.62 -16.32 -7.17
C THR A 83 -15.16 -16.15 -7.57
N GLU A 84 -14.57 -14.96 -7.37
CA GLU A 84 -13.22 -14.63 -7.81
C GLU A 84 -12.30 -14.34 -6.64
N CYS A 85 -11.06 -14.80 -6.73
CA CYS A 85 -9.97 -14.32 -5.89
C CYS A 85 -9.46 -12.98 -6.44
N VAL A 86 -9.55 -11.94 -5.62
CA VAL A 86 -9.12 -10.58 -6.00
C VAL A 86 -7.90 -10.19 -5.18
N ALA A 87 -6.81 -9.85 -5.87
CA ALA A 87 -5.64 -9.25 -5.28
C ALA A 87 -5.66 -7.73 -5.50
N LEU A 88 -5.34 -6.97 -4.47
CA LEU A 88 -5.25 -5.50 -4.53
C LEU A 88 -3.82 -5.11 -4.24
N GLN A 89 -3.11 -4.65 -5.27
CA GLN A 89 -1.71 -4.24 -5.16
C GLN A 89 -1.62 -2.72 -5.12
N ASN A 90 -1.23 -2.19 -4.00
CA ASN A 90 -0.87 -0.77 -3.91
C ASN A 90 0.63 -0.61 -4.18
N ILE A 91 1.00 0.27 -5.11
CA ILE A 91 2.39 0.57 -5.46
C ILE A 91 2.67 2.03 -5.13
N GLY A 92 3.05 2.26 -3.87
CA GLY A 92 3.65 3.51 -3.41
C GLY A 92 5.17 3.42 -3.43
N GLY A 93 5.87 4.02 -2.48
CA GLY A 93 7.31 3.80 -2.30
C GLY A 93 7.61 2.32 -2.02
N ILE A 94 6.81 1.69 -1.18
CA ILE A 94 6.75 0.25 -0.92
C ILE A 94 5.52 -0.31 -1.62
N GLY A 95 5.61 -1.54 -2.13
CA GLY A 95 4.49 -2.31 -2.65
C GLY A 95 3.82 -3.11 -1.52
N ASN A 96 2.49 -3.04 -1.41
CA ASN A 96 1.73 -3.91 -0.51
C ASN A 96 0.55 -4.53 -1.22
N ILE A 97 0.19 -5.74 -0.80
CA ILE A 97 -0.85 -6.53 -1.44
C ILE A 97 -1.87 -7.01 -0.41
N THR A 98 -3.15 -6.88 -0.76
CA THR A 98 -4.29 -7.44 -0.01
C THR A 98 -4.88 -8.60 -0.80
N CYS A 99 -5.15 -9.72 -0.14
CA CYS A 99 -5.78 -10.89 -0.75
C CYS A 99 -7.22 -11.03 -0.26
N LEU A 100 -8.15 -11.11 -1.21
CA LEU A 100 -9.58 -11.36 -0.99
C LEU A 100 -9.94 -12.67 -1.69
N LEU A 101 -10.08 -13.75 -0.93
CA LEU A 101 -10.51 -15.05 -1.46
C LEU A 101 -11.97 -15.03 -1.92
N PRO A 102 -12.41 -15.96 -2.79
CA PRO A 102 -13.82 -16.07 -3.15
C PRO A 102 -14.69 -16.24 -1.91
N ASP A 103 -15.77 -15.47 -1.82
CA ASP A 103 -16.74 -15.49 -0.70
C ASP A 103 -16.10 -15.35 0.70
N CYS A 104 -14.91 -14.71 0.77
CA CYS A 104 -14.21 -14.53 2.04
C CYS A 104 -14.99 -13.64 3.00
N LYS A 105 -14.80 -13.91 4.28
CA LYS A 105 -15.20 -13.01 5.36
C LYS A 105 -14.08 -12.03 5.69
N LEU A 106 -14.38 -11.01 6.47
CA LEU A 106 -13.40 -10.01 6.88
C LEU A 106 -12.20 -10.61 7.65
N GLU A 107 -12.45 -11.65 8.41
CA GLU A 107 -11.43 -12.40 9.16
C GLU A 107 -10.45 -13.21 8.28
N ASP A 108 -10.83 -13.50 7.03
CA ASP A 108 -10.01 -14.21 6.06
C ASP A 108 -9.09 -13.27 5.25
N VAL A 109 -9.28 -11.95 5.37
CA VAL A 109 -8.46 -10.96 4.69
C VAL A 109 -7.05 -10.98 5.25
N PHE A 110 -6.06 -11.06 4.37
CA PHE A 110 -4.67 -10.87 4.75
C PHE A 110 -3.97 -9.90 3.80
N ALA A 111 -3.01 -9.16 4.34
CA ALA A 111 -2.23 -8.18 3.60
C ALA A 111 -0.79 -8.16 4.10
N PHE A 112 0.14 -7.85 3.22
CA PHE A 112 1.57 -7.74 3.55
C PHE A 112 2.32 -6.94 2.49
N ASP A 113 3.54 -6.50 2.80
CA ASP A 113 4.38 -5.78 1.86
C ASP A 113 5.08 -6.75 0.90
N THR A 114 4.95 -6.52 -0.41
CA THR A 114 5.53 -7.36 -1.46
C THR A 114 7.02 -7.11 -1.65
N GLY A 115 7.49 -5.91 -1.33
CA GLY A 115 8.86 -5.46 -1.52
C GLY A 115 8.90 -3.98 -1.95
N PRO A 116 9.94 -3.53 -2.67
CA PRO A 116 9.99 -2.17 -3.15
C PRO A 116 8.88 -1.93 -4.18
N GLY A 117 8.22 -0.78 -4.03
CA GLY A 117 7.35 -0.23 -5.07
C GLY A 117 8.13 0.70 -5.98
N ASN A 118 7.78 2.00 -5.96
CA ASN A 118 8.49 3.01 -6.77
C ASN A 118 9.86 3.39 -6.18
N MET A 119 10.09 3.17 -4.89
CA MET A 119 11.22 3.73 -4.14
C MET A 119 12.58 3.43 -4.77
N VAL A 120 12.82 2.19 -5.20
CA VAL A 120 14.08 1.78 -5.81
C VAL A 120 14.19 2.36 -7.23
N MET A 121 13.12 2.31 -8.01
CA MET A 121 13.08 2.90 -9.36
C MET A 121 13.35 4.40 -9.32
N ASP A 122 12.66 5.12 -8.44
CA ASP A 122 12.78 6.56 -8.29
C ASP A 122 14.20 6.97 -7.86
N ALA A 123 14.76 6.25 -6.89
CA ALA A 123 16.11 6.53 -6.42
C ALA A 123 17.18 6.23 -7.48
N VAL A 124 17.06 5.12 -8.20
CA VAL A 124 17.98 4.80 -9.30
C VAL A 124 17.91 5.86 -10.40
N LEU A 125 16.70 6.27 -10.81
CA LEU A 125 16.55 7.31 -11.83
C LEU A 125 17.11 8.67 -11.37
N SER A 126 16.89 9.00 -10.10
CA SER A 126 17.45 10.23 -9.51
C SER A 126 19.00 10.22 -9.57
N GLU A 127 19.64 9.10 -9.22
CA GLU A 127 21.10 8.95 -9.33
C GLU A 127 21.57 9.07 -10.78
N LEU A 128 20.96 8.37 -11.72
CA LEU A 128 21.32 8.38 -13.15
C LEU A 128 21.19 9.78 -13.77
N THR A 129 20.22 10.57 -13.31
CA THR A 129 19.95 11.91 -13.87
C THR A 129 20.57 13.05 -13.07
N GLY A 130 21.30 12.75 -12.00
CA GLY A 130 21.84 13.76 -11.07
C GLY A 130 20.75 14.62 -10.43
N GLY A 131 19.63 13.98 -10.04
CA GLY A 131 18.49 14.58 -9.39
C GLY A 131 17.53 15.38 -10.30
N LYS A 132 17.74 15.35 -11.62
CA LYS A 132 16.87 16.07 -12.56
C LYS A 132 15.50 15.41 -12.75
N GLN A 133 15.44 14.09 -12.62
CA GLN A 133 14.21 13.32 -12.64
C GLN A 133 14.12 12.52 -11.35
N THR A 134 12.95 12.54 -10.73
CA THR A 134 12.70 11.88 -9.44
C THR A 134 11.78 10.67 -9.56
N TYR A 135 11.21 10.44 -10.75
CA TYR A 135 10.41 9.25 -11.08
C TYR A 135 10.34 9.06 -12.61
N ASP A 136 10.14 7.83 -13.06
CA ASP A 136 10.02 7.48 -14.49
C ASP A 136 8.55 7.68 -14.94
N ALA A 137 8.30 8.83 -15.57
CA ALA A 137 6.97 9.21 -16.04
C ALA A 137 6.46 8.22 -17.09
N GLY A 138 5.35 7.54 -16.78
CA GLY A 138 4.76 6.54 -17.67
C GLY A 138 5.60 5.29 -17.89
N GLY A 139 6.77 5.16 -17.25
CA GLY A 139 7.71 4.06 -17.48
C GLY A 139 8.50 4.14 -18.77
N GLU A 140 8.65 5.34 -19.34
CA GLU A 140 9.26 5.55 -20.66
C GLU A 140 10.77 5.27 -20.65
N PHE A 141 11.45 5.59 -19.54
CA PHE A 141 12.88 5.34 -19.42
C PHE A 141 13.16 3.83 -19.34
N ALA A 142 12.40 3.10 -18.54
CA ALA A 142 12.48 1.65 -18.43
C ALA A 142 12.09 0.96 -19.75
N ALA A 143 11.09 1.49 -20.48
CA ALA A 143 10.66 0.94 -21.78
C ALA A 143 11.73 1.01 -22.87
N ALA A 144 12.71 1.90 -22.74
CA ALA A 144 13.82 2.04 -23.68
C ALA A 144 14.93 1.00 -23.48
N GLY A 145 14.93 0.29 -22.35
CA GLY A 145 15.93 -0.70 -21.96
C GLY A 145 15.47 -2.14 -22.13
N THR A 146 16.40 -3.03 -21.86
CA THR A 146 16.20 -4.49 -21.81
C THR A 146 16.61 -5.01 -20.43
N VAL A 147 15.79 -5.88 -19.84
CA VAL A 147 16.08 -6.46 -18.53
C VAL A 147 17.42 -7.21 -18.53
N HIS A 148 18.33 -6.81 -17.68
CA HIS A 148 19.61 -7.49 -17.45
C HIS A 148 19.42 -8.65 -16.47
N GLN A 149 19.39 -9.87 -16.99
CA GLN A 149 19.03 -11.07 -16.22
C GLN A 149 19.94 -11.32 -15.03
N GLY A 150 21.24 -11.03 -15.14
CA GLY A 150 22.19 -11.22 -14.03
C GLY A 150 21.87 -10.30 -12.82
N LEU A 151 21.51 -9.04 -13.10
CA LEU A 151 21.10 -8.11 -12.05
C LEU A 151 19.73 -8.50 -11.47
N LEU A 152 18.77 -8.87 -12.31
CA LEU A 152 17.45 -9.28 -11.83
C LEU A 152 17.55 -10.52 -10.93
N ASN A 153 18.35 -11.51 -11.31
CA ASN A 153 18.57 -12.70 -10.49
C ASN A 153 19.17 -12.35 -9.13
N TRP A 154 20.19 -11.48 -9.11
CA TRP A 154 20.79 -11.01 -7.87
C TRP A 154 19.79 -10.25 -6.97
N LEU A 155 18.95 -9.41 -7.56
CA LEU A 155 17.89 -8.70 -6.83
C LEU A 155 16.84 -9.67 -6.25
N MET A 156 16.51 -10.74 -6.99
CA MET A 156 15.54 -11.75 -6.54
C MET A 156 16.09 -12.70 -5.45
N GLU A 157 17.39 -12.67 -5.15
CA GLU A 157 17.97 -13.33 -3.99
C GLU A 157 17.79 -12.57 -2.68
N ASP A 158 17.05 -11.42 -2.70
CA ASP A 158 16.81 -10.59 -1.54
C ASP A 158 16.15 -11.38 -0.40
N PRO A 159 16.78 -11.43 0.81
CA PRO A 159 16.27 -12.18 1.95
C PRO A 159 14.86 -11.77 2.41
N TYR A 160 14.45 -10.53 2.14
CA TYR A 160 13.10 -10.09 2.47
C TYR A 160 12.03 -10.89 1.72
N LEU A 161 12.29 -11.31 0.49
CA LEU A 161 11.29 -11.99 -0.34
C LEU A 161 10.86 -13.32 0.26
N VAL A 162 11.77 -14.06 0.89
CA VAL A 162 11.50 -15.37 1.52
C VAL A 162 10.89 -15.26 2.92
N CYS A 163 10.82 -14.07 3.50
CA CYS A 163 10.10 -13.84 4.77
C CYS A 163 8.62 -14.14 4.58
N LYS A 164 8.04 -14.95 5.47
CA LYS A 164 6.62 -15.28 5.43
C LYS A 164 5.76 -14.13 5.96
N PRO A 165 4.56 -13.90 5.41
CA PRO A 165 3.59 -13.00 6.03
C PRO A 165 3.17 -13.46 7.45
N PRO A 166 2.87 -12.53 8.37
CA PRO A 166 2.84 -11.08 8.16
C PRO A 166 4.25 -10.48 8.08
N LYS A 167 4.51 -9.69 7.04
CA LYS A 167 5.81 -9.02 6.82
C LYS A 167 5.61 -7.59 6.36
N THR A 168 6.51 -6.72 6.77
CA THR A 168 6.54 -5.30 6.39
C THR A 168 7.98 -4.87 6.12
N THR A 169 8.14 -3.83 5.31
CA THR A 169 9.44 -3.24 4.96
C THR A 169 9.31 -1.74 4.71
N GLY A 170 10.42 -1.05 4.54
CA GLY A 170 10.40 0.40 4.37
C GLY A 170 11.72 0.97 3.84
N ARG A 171 11.87 2.30 4.02
CA ARG A 171 13.07 3.04 3.62
C ARG A 171 14.33 2.60 4.35
N GLU A 172 14.18 2.07 5.53
CA GLU A 172 15.27 1.53 6.33
C GLU A 172 15.94 0.33 5.64
N TYR A 173 15.18 -0.39 4.81
CA TYR A 173 15.68 -1.55 4.07
C TYR A 173 16.03 -1.21 2.61
N TYR A 174 15.07 -0.68 1.84
CA TYR A 174 15.23 -0.35 0.41
C TYR A 174 15.74 1.09 0.16
N GLY A 175 16.41 1.68 1.14
CA GLY A 175 16.92 3.04 1.10
C GLY A 175 18.25 3.20 0.34
N PRO A 176 18.97 4.32 0.58
CA PRO A 176 20.16 4.68 -0.19
C PRO A 176 21.26 3.61 -0.24
N ALA A 177 21.46 2.87 0.87
CA ALA A 177 22.47 1.82 0.91
C ALA A 177 22.12 0.61 0.00
N TYR A 178 20.84 0.33 -0.19
CA TYR A 178 20.37 -0.69 -1.12
C TYR A 178 20.58 -0.24 -2.58
N VAL A 179 20.21 0.99 -2.88
CA VAL A 179 20.38 1.59 -4.21
C VAL A 179 21.86 1.68 -4.59
N ALA A 180 22.74 2.06 -3.66
CA ALA A 180 24.18 2.09 -3.92
C ALA A 180 24.72 0.74 -4.40
N LYS A 181 24.30 -0.38 -3.79
CA LYS A 181 24.70 -1.73 -4.23
C LYS A 181 24.21 -2.04 -5.65
N ILE A 182 23.02 -1.57 -6.03
CA ILE A 182 22.49 -1.72 -7.40
C ILE A 182 23.36 -0.94 -8.39
N MET A 183 23.70 0.31 -8.04
CA MET A 183 24.54 1.18 -8.88
C MET A 183 25.95 0.58 -9.04
N ASP A 184 26.54 0.06 -7.97
CA ASP A 184 27.85 -0.61 -8.01
C ASP A 184 27.80 -1.84 -8.94
N PHE A 185 26.78 -2.71 -8.78
CA PHE A 185 26.61 -3.86 -9.65
C PHE A 185 26.47 -3.45 -11.12
N ALA A 186 25.66 -2.42 -11.40
CA ALA A 186 25.45 -1.92 -12.76
C ALA A 186 26.74 -1.39 -13.36
N HIS A 187 27.55 -0.65 -12.60
CA HIS A 187 28.82 -0.11 -13.03
C HIS A 187 29.84 -1.23 -13.34
N GLU A 188 30.00 -2.19 -12.43
CA GLU A 188 30.92 -3.33 -12.59
C GLU A 188 30.59 -4.19 -13.83
N ASN A 189 29.30 -4.36 -14.12
CA ASN A 189 28.80 -5.16 -15.24
C ASN A 189 28.53 -4.33 -16.51
N ARG A 190 28.84 -3.03 -16.50
CA ARG A 190 28.64 -2.10 -17.65
C ARG A 190 27.23 -2.12 -18.18
N ILE A 191 26.23 -2.18 -17.29
CA ILE A 191 24.82 -2.12 -17.64
C ILE A 191 24.49 -0.70 -18.07
N SER A 192 23.78 -0.52 -19.18
CA SER A 192 23.33 0.80 -19.63
C SER A 192 22.26 1.36 -18.67
N ASP A 193 22.12 2.69 -18.63
CA ASP A 193 21.14 3.37 -17.79
C ASP A 193 19.71 2.88 -18.09
N ALA A 194 19.38 2.68 -19.38
CA ALA A 194 18.06 2.19 -19.79
C ALA A 194 17.84 0.73 -19.34
N ASP A 195 18.85 -0.15 -19.48
CA ASP A 195 18.74 -1.55 -19.06
C ASP A 195 18.67 -1.66 -17.52
N LEU A 196 19.38 -0.78 -16.80
CA LEU A 196 19.27 -0.69 -15.37
C LEU A 196 17.84 -0.33 -14.92
N MET A 197 17.26 0.70 -15.54
CA MET A 197 15.88 1.12 -15.25
C MET A 197 14.86 0.02 -15.61
N ALA A 198 15.01 -0.63 -16.76
CA ALA A 198 14.18 -1.77 -17.16
C ALA A 198 14.27 -2.90 -16.12
N THR A 199 15.48 -3.15 -15.58
CA THR A 199 15.70 -4.24 -14.62
C THR A 199 15.10 -3.95 -13.25
N VAL A 200 15.28 -2.74 -12.71
CA VAL A 200 14.67 -2.40 -11.40
C VAL A 200 13.15 -2.28 -11.49
N THR A 201 12.59 -1.91 -12.67
CA THR A 201 11.15 -1.94 -12.91
C THR A 201 10.63 -3.39 -12.94
N ALA A 202 11.32 -4.28 -13.66
CA ALA A 202 11.00 -5.70 -13.68
C ALA A 202 11.15 -6.33 -12.29
N PHE A 203 12.11 -5.92 -11.47
CA PHE A 203 12.26 -6.39 -10.10
C PHE A 203 11.00 -6.13 -9.27
N THR A 204 10.42 -4.93 -9.33
CA THR A 204 9.15 -4.66 -8.64
C THR A 204 8.03 -5.59 -9.14
N ALA A 205 7.92 -5.83 -10.44
CA ALA A 205 6.93 -6.76 -10.99
C ALA A 205 7.16 -8.20 -10.51
N GLU A 206 8.40 -8.65 -10.46
CA GLU A 206 8.79 -9.99 -10.01
C GLU A 206 8.58 -10.20 -8.51
N THR A 207 8.77 -9.17 -7.66
CA THR A 207 8.45 -9.27 -6.23
C THR A 207 6.95 -9.47 -6.00
N ILE A 208 6.10 -8.85 -6.81
CA ILE A 208 4.65 -9.04 -6.79
C ILE A 208 4.30 -10.46 -7.24
N ARG A 209 4.85 -10.92 -8.36
CA ARG A 209 4.67 -12.30 -8.83
C ARG A 209 5.10 -13.31 -7.78
N TYR A 210 6.31 -13.15 -7.22
CA TYR A 210 6.82 -14.02 -6.16
C TYR A 210 5.86 -14.09 -4.97
N SER A 211 5.36 -12.94 -4.53
CA SER A 211 4.42 -12.84 -3.41
C SER A 211 3.12 -13.59 -3.69
N VAL A 212 2.56 -13.44 -4.89
CA VAL A 212 1.36 -14.17 -5.31
C VAL A 212 1.60 -15.68 -5.37
N GLU A 213 2.70 -16.12 -5.98
CA GLU A 213 2.98 -17.55 -6.15
C GLU A 213 3.30 -18.29 -4.85
N HIS A 214 3.94 -17.62 -3.88
CA HIS A 214 4.42 -18.28 -2.66
C HIS A 214 3.52 -18.09 -1.45
N TYR A 215 2.70 -17.02 -1.43
CA TYR A 215 1.96 -16.68 -0.23
C TYR A 215 0.43 -16.67 -0.42
N PHE A 216 -0.07 -16.65 -1.65
CA PHE A 216 -1.50 -16.76 -1.88
C PHE A 216 -1.93 -18.24 -1.88
N PRO A 217 -3.04 -18.59 -1.19
CA PRO A 217 -3.53 -19.96 -1.18
C PRO A 217 -4.08 -20.40 -2.54
N VAL A 218 -4.54 -19.44 -3.35
CA VAL A 218 -5.01 -19.66 -4.72
C VAL A 218 -4.52 -18.52 -5.61
N LYS A 219 -4.32 -18.82 -6.89
CA LYS A 219 -3.95 -17.77 -7.87
C LYS A 219 -5.09 -16.77 -8.03
N PRO A 220 -4.83 -15.44 -7.98
CA PRO A 220 -5.88 -14.45 -8.16
C PRO A 220 -6.43 -14.47 -9.60
N ASP A 221 -7.75 -14.37 -9.71
CA ASP A 221 -8.43 -14.16 -11.00
C ASP A 221 -8.20 -12.74 -11.51
N ARG A 222 -8.16 -11.78 -10.58
CA ARG A 222 -7.91 -10.35 -10.85
C ARG A 222 -6.85 -9.79 -9.91
N LEU A 223 -5.96 -8.96 -10.47
CA LEU A 223 -5.07 -8.09 -9.73
C LEU A 223 -5.41 -6.64 -10.07
N ILE A 224 -5.78 -5.87 -9.07
CA ILE A 224 -6.12 -4.45 -9.21
C ILE A 224 -4.96 -3.63 -8.65
N ILE A 225 -4.35 -2.80 -9.49
CA ILE A 225 -3.20 -1.99 -9.13
C ILE A 225 -3.66 -0.57 -8.81
N GLY A 226 -3.22 -0.07 -7.65
CA GLY A 226 -3.42 1.31 -7.22
C GLY A 226 -2.12 1.95 -6.76
N GLY A 227 -2.19 3.23 -6.37
CA GLY A 227 -1.04 4.04 -6.01
C GLY A 227 -0.30 4.61 -7.22
N GLY A 228 0.76 5.39 -6.97
CA GLY A 228 1.50 6.07 -8.05
C GLY A 228 2.09 5.13 -9.11
N GLY A 229 2.40 3.88 -8.74
CA GLY A 229 2.93 2.87 -9.66
C GLY A 229 1.92 2.41 -10.72
N SER A 230 0.60 2.60 -10.52
CA SER A 230 -0.42 2.29 -11.53
C SER A 230 -0.27 3.16 -12.80
N MET A 231 0.36 4.31 -12.68
CA MET A 231 0.63 5.23 -13.78
C MET A 231 1.88 4.85 -14.61
N ASN A 232 2.70 3.93 -14.12
CA ASN A 232 3.85 3.40 -14.86
C ASN A 232 3.42 2.25 -15.76
N ARG A 233 3.22 2.54 -17.03
CA ARG A 233 2.72 1.58 -18.03
C ARG A 233 3.64 0.39 -18.22
N THR A 234 4.95 0.60 -18.18
CA THR A 234 5.96 -0.47 -18.30
C THR A 234 5.84 -1.43 -17.13
N LEU A 235 5.76 -0.91 -15.91
CA LEU A 235 5.57 -1.73 -14.72
C LEU A 235 4.26 -2.53 -14.77
N VAL A 236 3.14 -1.89 -15.13
CA VAL A 236 1.84 -2.58 -15.26
C VAL A 236 1.88 -3.69 -16.30
N GLN A 237 2.53 -3.45 -17.44
CA GLN A 237 2.73 -4.49 -18.46
C GLN A 237 3.61 -5.63 -18.00
N ASP A 238 4.67 -5.35 -17.26
CA ASP A 238 5.57 -6.39 -16.73
C ASP A 238 4.88 -7.23 -15.65
N ILE A 239 4.07 -6.62 -14.79
CA ILE A 239 3.22 -7.36 -13.84
C ILE A 239 2.24 -8.27 -14.60
N ALA A 240 1.59 -7.77 -15.67
CA ALA A 240 0.66 -8.57 -16.46
C ALA A 240 1.34 -9.76 -17.16
N LYS A 241 2.57 -9.57 -17.67
CA LYS A 241 3.38 -10.67 -18.24
C LYS A 241 3.80 -11.69 -17.19
N ALA A 242 4.15 -11.20 -15.99
CA ALA A 242 4.62 -12.05 -14.88
C ALA A 242 3.49 -12.91 -14.27
N LEU A 243 2.22 -12.50 -14.42
CA LEU A 243 1.06 -13.19 -13.87
C LEU A 243 0.10 -13.70 -14.98
N PRO A 244 0.53 -14.62 -15.84
CA PRO A 244 -0.29 -15.11 -16.95
C PRO A 244 -1.55 -15.79 -16.42
N GLY A 245 -2.72 -15.41 -16.98
CA GLY A 245 -4.04 -15.91 -16.58
C GLY A 245 -4.68 -15.16 -15.41
N CYS A 246 -4.00 -14.18 -14.81
CA CYS A 246 -4.59 -13.20 -13.91
C CYS A 246 -4.98 -11.96 -14.73
N LYS A 247 -6.19 -11.43 -14.55
CA LYS A 247 -6.61 -10.19 -15.18
C LYS A 247 -6.04 -9.00 -14.39
N VAL A 248 -4.94 -8.44 -14.89
CA VAL A 248 -4.30 -7.26 -14.32
C VAL A 248 -5.01 -6.02 -14.82
N MET A 249 -5.39 -5.12 -13.92
CA MET A 249 -6.10 -3.85 -14.20
C MET A 249 -5.66 -2.80 -13.21
N THR A 250 -5.88 -1.53 -13.55
CA THR A 250 -5.67 -0.41 -12.63
C THR A 250 -6.99 0.05 -12.01
N ASN A 251 -6.93 0.79 -10.90
CA ASN A 251 -8.12 1.43 -10.33
C ASN A 251 -8.81 2.36 -11.34
N GLU A 252 -8.02 3.05 -12.15
CA GLU A 252 -8.48 3.99 -13.17
C GLU A 252 -9.32 3.28 -14.24
N GLU A 253 -8.94 2.07 -14.64
CA GLU A 253 -9.72 1.24 -15.59
C GLU A 253 -11.05 0.77 -15.01
N LEU A 254 -11.17 0.73 -13.68
CA LEU A 254 -12.41 0.45 -12.97
C LEU A 254 -13.24 1.71 -12.68
N GLY A 255 -12.74 2.89 -13.08
CA GLY A 255 -13.39 4.17 -12.83
C GLY A 255 -13.14 4.75 -11.44
N TYR A 256 -12.19 4.20 -10.69
CA TYR A 256 -11.75 4.73 -9.40
C TYR A 256 -10.47 5.54 -9.57
N ASP A 257 -10.39 6.68 -8.89
CA ASP A 257 -9.16 7.48 -8.82
C ASP A 257 -8.26 6.93 -7.70
N SER A 258 -7.07 6.48 -8.04
CA SER A 258 -6.08 6.00 -7.08
C SER A 258 -5.69 7.06 -6.03
N ASN A 259 -5.75 8.36 -6.40
CA ASN A 259 -5.47 9.44 -5.45
C ASN A 259 -6.61 9.64 -4.45
N ALA A 260 -7.84 9.23 -4.78
CA ALA A 260 -9.00 9.31 -3.90
C ALA A 260 -9.16 8.08 -3.00
N LYS A 261 -8.37 7.02 -3.20
CA LYS A 261 -8.50 5.72 -2.51
C LYS A 261 -8.54 5.87 -0.98
N GLU A 262 -7.60 6.62 -0.42
CA GLU A 262 -7.55 6.84 1.03
C GLU A 262 -8.75 7.67 1.52
N ALA A 263 -9.13 8.72 0.79
CA ALA A 263 -10.30 9.52 1.13
C ALA A 263 -11.58 8.67 1.15
N VAL A 264 -11.76 7.81 0.15
CA VAL A 264 -12.89 6.86 0.10
C VAL A 264 -12.83 5.89 1.28
N ALA A 265 -11.65 5.36 1.62
CA ALA A 265 -11.49 4.46 2.75
C ALA A 265 -11.93 5.10 4.07
N PHE A 266 -11.53 6.35 4.32
CA PHE A 266 -11.92 7.05 5.54
C PHE A 266 -13.38 7.48 5.55
N ALA A 267 -13.98 7.80 4.41
CA ALA A 267 -15.42 8.03 4.30
C ALA A 267 -16.22 6.76 4.63
N VAL A 268 -15.81 5.60 4.10
CA VAL A 268 -16.43 4.30 4.40
C VAL A 268 -16.31 3.97 5.88
N MET A 269 -15.10 4.09 6.45
CA MET A 269 -14.89 3.82 7.88
C MET A 269 -15.64 4.77 8.80
N ALA A 270 -15.80 6.04 8.40
CA ALA A 270 -16.60 7.00 9.13
C ALA A 270 -18.07 6.62 9.14
N ASN A 271 -18.61 6.21 7.98
CA ASN A 271 -19.97 5.70 7.88
C ASN A 271 -20.20 4.51 8.82
N GLU A 272 -19.30 3.52 8.79
CA GLU A 272 -19.41 2.37 9.67
C GLU A 272 -19.36 2.76 11.15
N ALA A 273 -18.50 3.72 11.52
CA ALA A 273 -18.40 4.19 12.91
C ALA A 273 -19.70 4.84 13.41
N ILE A 274 -20.38 5.63 12.57
CA ILE A 274 -21.68 6.24 12.90
C ILE A 274 -22.74 5.17 13.19
N PHE A 275 -22.72 4.06 12.47
CA PHE A 275 -23.66 2.94 12.67
C PHE A 275 -23.14 1.89 13.67
N ALA A 276 -22.08 2.20 14.42
CA ALA A 276 -21.44 1.30 15.40
C ALA A 276 -20.97 -0.03 14.78
N GLY A 277 -20.66 -0.05 13.49
CA GLY A 277 -20.08 -1.18 12.77
C GLY A 277 -18.58 -1.28 13.06
N CYS A 278 -18.10 -2.50 13.37
CA CYS A 278 -16.66 -2.74 13.47
C CYS A 278 -16.01 -2.54 12.10
N ASN A 279 -14.95 -1.75 12.06
CA ASN A 279 -14.33 -1.27 10.83
C ASN A 279 -12.80 -1.41 10.81
N ASN A 280 -12.23 -2.21 11.74
CA ASN A 280 -10.85 -2.70 11.65
C ASN A 280 -10.79 -4.11 11.06
N VAL A 281 -9.58 -4.56 10.69
CA VAL A 281 -9.31 -5.91 10.18
C VAL A 281 -8.29 -6.58 11.10
N PRO A 282 -8.70 -7.27 12.17
CA PRO A 282 -7.80 -7.87 13.14
C PRO A 282 -6.76 -8.82 12.55
N SER A 283 -7.11 -9.58 11.51
CA SER A 283 -6.19 -10.48 10.79
C SER A 283 -5.03 -9.74 10.12
N VAL A 284 -5.17 -8.43 9.88
CA VAL A 284 -4.16 -7.59 9.23
C VAL A 284 -3.43 -6.69 10.24
N THR A 285 -4.17 -6.07 11.18
CA THR A 285 -3.59 -5.17 12.17
C THR A 285 -3.04 -5.89 13.40
N GLY A 286 -3.40 -7.16 13.60
CA GLY A 286 -3.05 -7.93 14.79
C GLY A 286 -3.85 -7.54 16.03
N ALA A 287 -4.93 -6.77 15.91
CA ALA A 287 -5.82 -6.46 17.02
C ALA A 287 -6.46 -7.74 17.60
N GLN A 288 -6.69 -7.76 18.91
CA GLN A 288 -7.25 -8.94 19.61
C GLN A 288 -8.71 -9.22 19.24
N ASN A 289 -9.44 -8.18 18.81
CA ASN A 289 -10.87 -8.29 18.45
C ASN A 289 -11.30 -7.19 17.48
N PRO A 290 -12.42 -7.39 16.77
CA PRO A 290 -13.06 -6.34 16.00
C PRO A 290 -13.49 -5.16 16.87
N VAL A 291 -13.24 -3.94 16.42
CA VAL A 291 -13.60 -2.70 17.13
C VAL A 291 -14.20 -1.67 16.18
N VAL A 292 -15.01 -0.78 16.72
CA VAL A 292 -15.46 0.42 16.03
C VAL A 292 -14.36 1.47 16.16
N MET A 293 -13.64 1.73 15.08
CA MET A 293 -12.60 2.77 15.04
C MET A 293 -13.22 4.15 14.77
N GLY A 294 -12.59 5.17 15.30
CA GLY A 294 -12.96 6.57 15.12
C GLY A 294 -13.61 7.19 16.34
N LYS A 295 -13.39 8.49 16.50
CA LYS A 295 -14.05 9.37 17.47
C LYS A 295 -15.01 10.27 16.72
N ILE A 296 -16.23 10.43 17.23
CA ILE A 296 -17.28 11.25 16.63
C ILE A 296 -17.30 12.61 17.32
N SER A 297 -17.20 13.67 16.52
CA SER A 297 -17.45 15.06 16.93
C SER A 297 -18.73 15.53 16.26
N LEU A 298 -19.64 16.14 17.04
CA LEU A 298 -20.97 16.63 16.61
C LEU A 298 -20.99 18.14 16.61
#